data_6e6e4146b3b693c71b6c84dca1b3d1db
#
_entry.id   6e6e4146b3b693c71b6c84dca1b3d1db
#
_cell.length_a   1.000
_cell.length_b   1.000
_cell.length_c   1.000
_cell.angle_alpha   90.00
_cell.angle_beta   90.00
_cell.angle_gamma   90.00
#
_symmetry.space_group_name_H-M   'P 1'
#
loop_
_entity.id
_entity.type
_entity.pdbx_description
1 polymer ?
#
loop_
_entity_poly.entity_id
_entity_poly.type
_entity_poly.pdbx_seq_one_letter_code
_entity_poly.pdbx_strand_id
1 'polypeptide(L)'
;EVDMDSVRAKLELKYDEAFVVLNTMEQQETYQVTYDGKLLIDAAVKPRGTTSFTIMRGTPEPMRSWVEGKLYPLRKDDFGWENDRGAYRVYGPALQKSGEKSYGIDVWTKNSKELDMSSRYYKDYEGNITGWANAENGQKNKKINLNTSFHLDHGDGLDCYAVGATLGCGAPALMVDGNLVLPYCYKTYKILDNGPLRFTVELTFNPTRIGNDENVV
;
A
#
# COMPACT_ATOMS: atom_id res chain seq x y z
N GLU A 1 3.54 -17.78 -9.63
CA GLU A 1 3.32 -18.18 -8.23
C GLU A 1 3.52 -19.68 -8.06
N VAL A 2 4.20 -20.08 -7.01
CA VAL A 2 4.44 -21.49 -6.67
C VAL A 2 3.95 -21.73 -5.25
N ASP A 3 3.36 -22.89 -4.99
CA ASP A 3 2.95 -23.26 -3.65
C ASP A 3 4.16 -23.55 -2.76
N MET A 4 4.25 -22.88 -1.62
CA MET A 4 5.41 -22.96 -0.74
C MET A 4 5.52 -24.29 -0.01
N ASP A 5 4.40 -24.93 0.30
CA ASP A 5 4.41 -26.26 0.92
C ASP A 5 5.01 -27.30 -0.02
N SER A 6 4.72 -27.20 -1.31
CA SER A 6 5.31 -28.04 -2.33
C SER A 6 6.84 -27.84 -2.46
N VAL A 7 7.32 -26.60 -2.33
CA VAL A 7 8.74 -26.26 -2.32
C VAL A 7 9.41 -26.86 -1.08
N ARG A 8 8.83 -26.64 0.09
CA ARG A 8 9.35 -27.16 1.35
C ARG A 8 9.45 -28.69 1.35
N ALA A 9 8.41 -29.35 0.86
CA ALA A 9 8.39 -30.80 0.78
C ALA A 9 9.49 -31.35 -0.14
N LYS A 10 9.67 -30.75 -1.32
CA LYS A 10 10.70 -31.17 -2.28
C LYS A 10 12.14 -30.94 -1.82
N LEU A 11 12.35 -29.88 -1.07
CA LEU A 11 13.66 -29.52 -0.53
C LEU A 11 13.88 -30.05 0.88
N GLU A 12 12.90 -30.74 1.47
CA GLU A 12 12.92 -31.19 2.87
C GLU A 12 13.29 -30.04 3.84
N LEU A 13 12.75 -28.82 3.58
CA LEU A 13 13.02 -27.62 4.38
C LEU A 13 12.17 -27.63 5.64
N LYS A 14 12.82 -27.38 6.77
CA LYS A 14 12.10 -26.99 7.99
C LYS A 14 11.53 -25.59 7.85
N TYR A 15 10.59 -25.24 8.74
CA TYR A 15 9.88 -23.97 8.63
C TYR A 15 10.78 -22.74 8.70
N ASP A 16 11.85 -22.82 9.49
CA ASP A 16 12.83 -21.77 9.76
C ASP A 16 14.09 -21.82 8.87
N GLU A 17 14.20 -22.84 8.02
CA GLU A 17 15.33 -22.96 7.12
C GLU A 17 15.20 -22.02 5.91
N ALA A 18 16.30 -21.34 5.61
CA ALA A 18 16.39 -20.40 4.51
C ALA A 18 16.67 -21.11 3.18
N PHE A 19 16.22 -20.50 2.11
CA PHE A 19 16.47 -20.94 0.74
C PHE A 19 16.76 -19.74 -0.16
N VAL A 20 17.31 -20.00 -1.32
CA VAL A 20 17.56 -19.01 -2.36
C VAL A 20 16.88 -19.43 -3.66
N VAL A 21 16.53 -18.43 -4.47
CA VAL A 21 16.01 -18.63 -5.82
C VAL A 21 17.04 -18.06 -6.79
N LEU A 22 17.53 -18.92 -7.69
CA LEU A 22 18.57 -18.58 -8.65
C LEU A 22 18.02 -18.64 -10.07
N ASN A 23 18.46 -17.70 -10.91
CA ASN A 23 18.21 -17.74 -12.34
C ASN A 23 19.15 -18.72 -13.06
N THR A 24 19.06 -18.78 -14.38
CA THR A 24 19.89 -19.66 -15.20
C THR A 24 21.38 -19.28 -15.25
N MET A 25 21.75 -18.12 -14.72
CA MET A 25 23.13 -17.64 -14.57
C MET A 25 23.64 -17.81 -13.13
N GLU A 26 22.92 -18.58 -12.31
CA GLU A 26 23.23 -18.80 -10.89
C GLU A 26 23.23 -17.51 -10.05
N GLN A 27 22.54 -16.46 -10.50
CA GLN A 27 22.37 -15.21 -9.75
C GLN A 27 21.07 -15.27 -8.95
N GLN A 28 21.10 -14.72 -7.73
CA GLN A 28 19.90 -14.64 -6.92
C GLN A 28 18.87 -13.70 -7.55
N GLU A 29 17.64 -14.17 -7.66
CA GLU A 29 16.49 -13.37 -8.05
C GLU A 29 15.75 -12.83 -6.83
N THR A 30 15.01 -11.75 -7.02
CA THR A 30 14.11 -11.25 -6.00
C THR A 30 12.90 -12.18 -5.89
N TYR A 31 12.59 -12.62 -4.68
CA TYR A 31 11.44 -13.46 -4.40
C TYR A 31 10.78 -13.10 -3.07
N GLN A 32 9.57 -13.57 -2.87
CA GLN A 32 8.81 -13.35 -1.64
C GLN A 32 7.95 -14.57 -1.32
N VAL A 33 8.00 -15.00 -0.07
CA VAL A 33 6.97 -15.90 0.48
C VAL A 33 5.85 -15.04 1.03
N THR A 34 4.64 -15.28 0.57
CA THR A 34 3.47 -14.48 0.91
C THR A 34 2.71 -15.06 2.09
N TYR A 35 1.87 -14.25 2.74
CA TYR A 35 1.08 -14.68 3.90
C TYR A 35 0.16 -15.87 3.62
N ASP A 36 -0.26 -16.04 2.36
CA ASP A 36 -1.10 -17.14 1.88
C ASP A 36 -0.30 -18.35 1.35
N GLY A 37 0.98 -18.44 1.72
CA GLY A 37 1.83 -19.60 1.43
C GLY A 37 2.26 -19.73 -0.02
N LYS A 38 2.34 -18.62 -0.76
CA LYS A 38 2.83 -18.61 -2.15
C LYS A 38 4.26 -18.09 -2.21
N LEU A 39 5.05 -18.66 -3.12
CA LEU A 39 6.32 -18.11 -3.52
C LEU A 39 6.12 -17.29 -4.79
N LEU A 40 6.38 -16.00 -4.68
CA LEU A 40 6.49 -15.08 -5.82
C LEU A 40 7.95 -15.00 -6.23
N ILE A 41 8.22 -14.94 -7.52
CA ILE A 41 9.56 -14.75 -8.09
C ILE A 41 9.46 -13.62 -9.11
N ASP A 42 10.38 -12.66 -9.05
CA ASP A 42 10.54 -11.65 -10.09
C ASP A 42 11.09 -12.34 -11.35
N ALA A 43 10.34 -12.30 -12.44
CA ALA A 43 10.62 -13.09 -13.61
C ALA A 43 10.52 -12.26 -14.89
N ALA A 44 11.67 -12.03 -15.53
CA ALA A 44 11.72 -11.48 -16.89
C ALA A 44 11.55 -12.60 -17.93
N VAL A 45 10.39 -12.65 -18.59
CA VAL A 45 10.08 -13.63 -19.62
C VAL A 45 9.81 -12.95 -20.95
N LYS A 46 10.50 -13.37 -22.01
CA LYS A 46 10.24 -12.87 -23.37
C LYS A 46 8.86 -13.34 -23.87
N PRO A 47 8.20 -12.59 -24.77
CA PRO A 47 6.95 -13.05 -25.38
C PRO A 47 7.07 -14.45 -25.96
N ARG A 48 6.16 -15.36 -25.60
CA ARG A 48 6.15 -16.78 -25.96
C ARG A 48 7.41 -17.57 -25.54
N GLY A 49 8.20 -17.00 -24.61
CA GLY A 49 9.37 -17.63 -24.04
C GLY A 49 9.08 -18.35 -22.74
N THR A 50 10.09 -19.02 -22.23
CA THR A 50 10.14 -19.65 -20.92
C THR A 50 11.39 -19.19 -20.19
N THR A 51 11.33 -19.19 -18.86
CA THR A 51 12.49 -19.03 -18.00
C THR A 51 12.44 -20.10 -16.92
N SER A 52 13.60 -20.43 -16.36
CA SER A 52 13.70 -21.44 -15.31
C SER A 52 14.43 -20.86 -14.11
N PHE A 53 14.05 -21.33 -12.93
CA PHE A 53 14.67 -20.96 -11.67
C PHE A 53 15.07 -22.21 -10.92
N THR A 54 16.18 -22.14 -10.22
CA THR A 54 16.60 -23.16 -9.25
C THR A 54 16.30 -22.68 -7.86
N ILE A 55 15.58 -23.47 -7.08
CA ILE A 55 15.31 -23.20 -5.67
C ILE A 55 16.14 -24.19 -4.86
N MET A 56 16.96 -23.70 -3.95
CA MET A 56 17.85 -24.53 -3.15
C MET A 56 18.03 -23.99 -1.74
N ARG A 57 18.48 -24.83 -0.82
CA ARG A 57 18.86 -24.39 0.54
C ARG A 57 19.98 -23.37 0.45
N GLY A 58 19.91 -22.32 1.23
CA GLY A 58 20.94 -21.28 1.25
C GLY A 58 20.48 -20.05 1.99
N THR A 59 21.42 -19.20 2.36
CA THR A 59 21.14 -17.89 2.99
C THR A 59 21.00 -16.85 1.90
N PRO A 60 19.85 -16.18 1.78
CA PRO A 60 19.66 -15.17 0.76
C PRO A 60 20.45 -13.90 1.05
N GLU A 61 20.95 -13.29 0.00
CA GLU A 61 21.46 -11.92 0.03
C GLU A 61 20.31 -10.92 0.19
N PRO A 62 20.57 -9.70 0.72
CA PRO A 62 19.57 -8.67 0.82
C PRO A 62 18.92 -8.35 -0.54
N MET A 63 17.59 -8.33 -0.58
CA MET A 63 16.83 -8.04 -1.78
C MET A 63 16.24 -6.63 -1.74
N ARG A 64 16.25 -5.94 -2.89
CA ARG A 64 15.56 -4.67 -3.04
C ARG A 64 14.05 -4.89 -2.93
N SER A 65 13.39 -4.07 -2.15
CA SER A 65 11.93 -4.03 -2.17
C SER A 65 11.42 -3.11 -3.29
N TRP A 66 10.42 -3.58 -4.03
CA TRP A 66 9.69 -2.83 -5.04
C TRP A 66 8.35 -2.30 -4.54
N VAL A 67 8.00 -2.63 -3.30
CA VAL A 67 6.76 -2.22 -2.66
C VAL A 67 6.98 -1.86 -1.19
N GLU A 68 6.20 -0.94 -0.69
CA GLU A 68 6.13 -0.61 0.74
C GLU A 68 4.71 -0.15 1.08
N GLY A 69 4.25 -0.45 2.29
CA GLY A 69 3.03 0.14 2.83
C GLY A 69 3.12 0.33 4.33
N LYS A 70 2.58 1.45 4.81
CA LYS A 70 2.59 1.79 6.23
C LYS A 70 1.57 2.86 6.62
N LEU A 71 1.39 3.01 7.92
CA LEU A 71 0.62 4.10 8.52
C LEU A 71 1.43 5.40 8.49
N TYR A 72 0.74 6.51 8.22
CA TYR A 72 1.26 7.87 8.31
C TYR A 72 0.49 8.69 9.36
N PRO A 73 0.83 8.57 10.65
CA PRO A 73 0.10 9.26 11.73
C PRO A 73 0.15 10.78 11.60
N LEU A 74 1.25 11.33 11.12
CA LEU A 74 1.43 12.77 10.90
C LEU A 74 0.44 13.33 9.87
N ARG A 75 -0.07 12.50 8.96
CA ARG A 75 -1.11 12.88 7.99
C ARG A 75 -2.45 12.24 8.36
N LYS A 76 -2.88 12.46 9.62
CA LYS A 76 -4.21 12.08 10.12
C LYS A 76 -4.56 10.61 9.94
N ASP A 77 -3.59 9.73 10.22
CA ASP A 77 -3.69 8.28 10.10
C ASP A 77 -3.98 7.78 8.68
N ASP A 78 -3.53 8.50 7.64
CA ASP A 78 -3.55 7.95 6.31
C ASP A 78 -2.78 6.62 6.30
N PHE A 79 -3.33 5.61 5.63
CA PHE A 79 -2.60 4.38 5.35
C PHE A 79 -2.22 4.38 3.87
N GLY A 80 -0.92 4.45 3.60
CA GLY A 80 -0.37 4.56 2.27
C GLY A 80 0.44 3.34 1.87
N TRP A 81 0.44 3.04 0.59
CA TRP A 81 1.30 2.02 -0.02
C TRP A 81 1.73 2.45 -1.40
N GLU A 82 2.86 1.94 -1.82
CA GLU A 82 3.42 2.25 -3.14
C GLU A 82 4.15 1.06 -3.75
N ASN A 83 4.32 1.13 -5.06
CA ASN A 83 5.20 0.28 -5.83
C ASN A 83 6.07 1.13 -6.78
N ASP A 84 6.81 0.48 -7.69
CA ASP A 84 7.64 1.15 -8.69
C ASP A 84 6.85 1.91 -9.78
N ARG A 85 5.52 1.98 -9.70
CA ARG A 85 4.62 2.57 -10.72
C ARG A 85 3.67 3.62 -10.18
N GLY A 86 3.19 3.46 -8.97
CA GLY A 86 2.21 4.35 -8.36
C GLY A 86 2.22 4.28 -6.85
N ALA A 87 1.65 5.28 -6.21
CA ALA A 87 1.40 5.29 -4.78
C ALA A 87 -0.09 5.49 -4.53
N TYR A 88 -0.58 4.94 -3.43
CA TYR A 88 -1.98 4.88 -3.08
C TYR A 88 -2.16 5.16 -1.60
N ARG A 89 -3.32 5.69 -1.23
CA ARG A 89 -3.68 5.83 0.18
C ARG A 89 -5.17 5.63 0.42
N VAL A 90 -5.48 5.23 1.63
CA VAL A 90 -6.81 5.34 2.23
C VAL A 90 -6.73 6.27 3.43
N TYR A 91 -7.82 6.97 3.67
CA TYR A 91 -7.89 7.98 4.71
C TYR A 91 -8.23 7.37 6.05
N GLY A 92 -7.59 7.89 7.09
CA GLY A 92 -7.61 7.35 8.42
C GLY A 92 -8.66 7.94 9.36
N PRO A 93 -8.82 7.33 10.53
CA PRO A 93 -9.81 7.75 11.52
C PRO A 93 -9.58 9.16 12.07
N ALA A 94 -8.34 9.65 12.10
CA ALA A 94 -8.06 11.01 12.54
C ALA A 94 -8.58 12.05 11.53
N LEU A 95 -8.52 11.76 10.22
CA LEU A 95 -9.11 12.62 9.20
C LEU A 95 -10.63 12.71 9.38
N GLN A 96 -11.29 11.59 9.60
CA GLN A 96 -12.72 11.55 9.81
C GLN A 96 -13.14 12.36 11.05
N LYS A 97 -12.39 12.28 12.14
CA LYS A 97 -12.63 13.08 13.36
C LYS A 97 -12.54 14.58 13.11
N SER A 98 -11.77 15.02 12.12
CA SER A 98 -11.70 16.44 11.74
C SER A 98 -12.91 16.92 10.91
N GLY A 99 -13.87 16.04 10.63
CA GLY A 99 -15.07 16.35 9.86
C GLY A 99 -14.90 16.25 8.35
N GLU A 100 -13.72 15.92 7.88
CA GLU A 100 -13.45 15.66 6.47
C GLU A 100 -13.97 14.28 6.08
N LYS A 101 -14.64 14.20 4.92
CA LYS A 101 -15.18 12.97 4.37
C LYS A 101 -14.41 12.60 3.11
N SER A 102 -13.65 11.53 3.17
CA SER A 102 -12.93 10.99 2.03
C SER A 102 -13.07 9.47 2.04
N TYR A 103 -13.74 8.93 1.04
CA TYR A 103 -14.15 7.53 1.03
C TYR A 103 -13.32 6.65 0.09
N GLY A 104 -12.79 7.25 -0.97
CA GLY A 104 -12.12 6.52 -2.03
C GLY A 104 -10.64 6.29 -1.76
N ILE A 105 -10.08 5.35 -2.49
CA ILE A 105 -8.63 5.18 -2.58
C ILE A 105 -8.08 6.30 -3.44
N ASP A 106 -7.13 7.03 -2.88
CA ASP A 106 -6.36 8.04 -3.59
C ASP A 106 -5.23 7.41 -4.38
N VAL A 107 -4.84 8.03 -5.49
CA VAL A 107 -3.75 7.57 -6.33
C VAL A 107 -2.80 8.72 -6.66
N TRP A 108 -1.52 8.47 -6.45
CA TRP A 108 -0.46 9.39 -6.79
C TRP A 108 0.33 8.86 -7.98
N THR A 109 0.59 9.71 -8.93
CA THR A 109 1.49 9.39 -10.04
C THR A 109 2.93 9.36 -9.55
N LYS A 110 3.77 8.56 -10.22
CA LYS A 110 5.21 8.46 -9.96
C LYS A 110 6.00 8.63 -11.26
N ASN A 111 7.06 9.41 -11.19
CA ASN A 111 8.04 9.54 -12.27
C ASN A 111 9.33 8.76 -11.96
N SER A 112 9.41 8.16 -10.78
CA SER A 112 10.54 7.40 -10.28
C SER A 112 10.10 5.98 -9.91
N LYS A 113 11.01 5.03 -9.98
CA LYS A 113 10.80 3.66 -9.49
C LYS A 113 11.16 3.48 -8.01
N GLU A 114 11.66 4.54 -7.37
CA GLU A 114 12.02 4.51 -5.97
C GLU A 114 10.79 4.55 -5.06
N LEU A 115 10.90 3.97 -3.87
CA LEU A 115 9.88 4.07 -2.83
C LEU A 115 10.06 5.42 -2.13
N ASP A 116 9.29 6.43 -2.55
CA ASP A 116 9.48 7.82 -2.18
C ASP A 116 8.30 8.47 -1.45
N MET A 117 7.20 7.76 -1.27
CA MET A 117 5.99 8.27 -0.63
C MET A 117 6.26 8.86 0.76
N SER A 118 7.12 8.20 1.55
CA SER A 118 7.51 8.69 2.87
C SER A 118 8.24 10.01 2.82
N SER A 119 9.17 10.17 1.88
CA SER A 119 9.93 11.41 1.72
C SER A 119 9.04 12.55 1.23
N ARG A 120 8.05 12.24 0.40
CA ARG A 120 7.06 13.22 -0.10
C ARG A 120 6.16 13.71 1.03
N TYR A 121 5.66 12.83 1.86
CA TYR A 121 4.90 13.21 3.06
C TYR A 121 5.75 14.05 4.02
N TYR A 122 7.00 13.66 4.24
CA TYR A 122 7.88 14.37 5.16
C TYR A 122 8.19 15.79 4.66
N LYS A 123 8.51 15.96 3.38
CA LYS A 123 8.76 17.27 2.77
C LYS A 123 7.53 18.18 2.90
N ASP A 124 6.34 17.65 2.61
CA ASP A 124 5.10 18.42 2.75
C ASP A 124 4.84 18.79 4.20
N TYR A 125 5.05 17.87 5.13
CA TYR A 125 4.91 18.13 6.56
C TYR A 125 5.85 19.24 7.03
N GLU A 126 7.14 19.15 6.73
CA GLU A 126 8.12 20.17 7.11
C GLU A 126 7.78 21.55 6.53
N GLY A 127 7.40 21.61 5.26
CA GLY A 127 7.05 22.84 4.60
C GLY A 127 5.70 23.44 5.02
N ASN A 128 4.82 22.63 5.59
CA ASN A 128 3.44 23.03 5.93
C ASN A 128 3.06 22.74 7.38
N ILE A 129 4.01 22.62 8.28
CA ILE A 129 3.78 22.20 9.66
C ILE A 129 2.67 22.98 10.37
N THR A 130 2.62 24.29 10.19
CA THR A 130 1.55 25.13 10.77
C THR A 130 0.17 24.81 10.16
N GLY A 131 0.12 24.53 8.86
CA GLY A 131 -1.09 24.14 8.16
C GLY A 131 -1.62 22.80 8.64
N TRP A 132 -0.75 21.83 8.85
CA TRP A 132 -1.14 20.51 9.36
C TRP A 132 -1.63 20.59 10.80
N ALA A 133 -0.93 21.29 11.68
CA ALA A 133 -1.38 21.53 13.07
C ALA A 133 -2.74 22.22 13.15
N ASN A 134 -2.98 23.21 12.29
CA ASN A 134 -4.27 23.87 12.22
C ASN A 134 -5.39 22.96 11.72
N ALA A 135 -5.09 22.10 10.75
CA ALA A 135 -6.03 21.11 10.26
C ALA A 135 -6.39 20.08 11.34
N GLU A 136 -5.41 19.65 12.13
CA GLU A 136 -5.59 18.75 13.27
C GLU A 136 -6.50 19.37 14.34
N ASN A 137 -6.39 20.67 14.54
CA ASN A 137 -7.24 21.42 15.48
C ASN A 137 -8.59 21.86 14.87
N GLY A 138 -8.96 21.36 13.69
CA GLY A 138 -10.23 21.70 13.03
C GLY A 138 -10.27 23.10 12.41
N GLN A 139 -9.18 23.82 12.40
CA GLN A 139 -9.11 25.14 11.75
C GLN A 139 -8.99 24.98 10.24
N LYS A 140 -9.85 25.68 9.50
CA LYS A 140 -9.75 25.74 8.03
C LYS A 140 -8.54 26.57 7.62
N ASN A 141 -7.64 25.98 6.80
CA ASN A 141 -6.63 26.20 6.19
C ASN A 141 -5.96 27.16 5.64
N LYS A 142 -5.00 27.06 5.53
CA LYS A 142 -4.03 27.97 5.31
C LYS A 142 -3.34 27.69 4.08
N LYS A 143 -2.62 28.61 3.65
CA LYS A 143 -1.84 28.61 2.43
C LYS A 143 -0.88 27.41 2.42
N ILE A 144 -1.09 26.48 1.50
CA ILE A 144 -0.19 25.36 1.25
C ILE A 144 1.10 25.89 0.67
N ASN A 145 2.25 25.46 1.18
CA ASN A 145 3.53 25.74 0.57
C ASN A 145 3.73 24.81 -0.64
N LEU A 146 3.51 25.33 -1.82
CA LEU A 146 3.61 24.57 -3.06
C LEU A 146 5.04 24.09 -3.35
N ASN A 147 6.06 24.72 -2.77
CA ASN A 147 7.46 24.30 -2.99
C ASN A 147 7.80 22.97 -2.33
N THR A 148 6.96 22.50 -1.41
CA THR A 148 7.16 21.24 -0.68
C THR A 148 5.95 20.31 -0.78
N SER A 149 4.84 20.79 -1.34
CA SER A 149 3.59 20.05 -1.43
C SER A 149 3.70 18.89 -2.41
N PHE A 150 3.17 17.74 -2.02
CA PHE A 150 3.00 16.60 -2.92
C PHE A 150 1.90 16.80 -3.97
N HIS A 151 1.17 17.92 -3.93
CA HIS A 151 0.21 18.31 -4.97
C HIS A 151 0.88 19.03 -6.15
N LEU A 152 2.21 19.18 -6.15
CA LEU A 152 3.00 19.71 -7.24
C LEU A 152 4.09 18.69 -7.58
N ASP A 153 4.30 18.48 -8.89
CA ASP A 153 5.35 17.58 -9.36
C ASP A 153 6.74 18.21 -9.16
N HIS A 154 7.56 17.58 -8.35
CA HIS A 154 8.95 17.95 -8.09
C HIS A 154 9.94 17.04 -8.83
N GLY A 155 9.48 16.32 -9.86
CA GLY A 155 10.25 15.34 -10.61
C GLY A 155 10.02 13.89 -10.14
N ASP A 156 9.23 13.70 -9.08
CA ASP A 156 8.91 12.41 -8.47
C ASP A 156 7.44 11.99 -8.67
N GLY A 157 6.63 12.84 -9.28
CA GLY A 157 5.20 12.68 -9.50
C GLY A 157 4.35 13.51 -8.53
N LEU A 158 3.04 13.36 -8.55
CA LEU A 158 2.15 14.18 -7.74
C LEU A 158 0.84 13.47 -7.37
N ASP A 159 0.22 13.98 -6.31
CA ASP A 159 -1.20 13.82 -6.03
C ASP A 159 -1.97 14.86 -6.85
N CYS A 160 -2.60 14.45 -7.94
CA CYS A 160 -3.13 15.35 -8.95
C CYS A 160 -4.59 15.75 -8.75
N TYR A 161 -5.29 15.23 -7.75
CA TYR A 161 -6.71 15.51 -7.52
C TYR A 161 -7.08 15.35 -6.04
N ALA A 162 -8.23 15.92 -5.66
CA ALA A 162 -8.79 15.73 -4.33
C ALA A 162 -9.88 14.65 -4.38
N VAL A 163 -9.71 13.57 -3.65
CA VAL A 163 -10.71 12.49 -3.57
C VAL A 163 -12.01 13.00 -2.97
N GLY A 164 -11.97 13.69 -1.82
CA GLY A 164 -13.14 14.22 -1.17
C GLY A 164 -14.25 13.17 -0.97
N ALA A 165 -15.47 13.54 -1.34
CA ALA A 165 -16.61 12.63 -1.30
C ALA A 165 -16.77 11.73 -2.54
N THR A 166 -15.76 11.66 -3.39
CA THR A 166 -15.74 10.77 -4.55
C THR A 166 -15.28 9.36 -4.16
N LEU A 167 -15.37 8.42 -5.10
CA LEU A 167 -14.86 7.06 -4.90
C LEU A 167 -13.36 6.93 -5.17
N GLY A 168 -12.69 7.99 -5.60
CA GLY A 168 -11.29 7.95 -5.98
C GLY A 168 -11.03 6.91 -7.07
N CYS A 169 -9.98 6.10 -6.92
CA CYS A 169 -9.72 4.96 -7.80
C CYS A 169 -10.42 3.67 -7.33
N GLY A 170 -11.39 3.79 -6.46
CA GLY A 170 -12.22 2.71 -5.91
C GLY A 170 -12.53 2.93 -4.44
N ALA A 171 -13.58 2.29 -3.96
CA ALA A 171 -13.92 2.22 -2.55
C ALA A 171 -14.71 0.94 -2.27
N PRO A 172 -14.57 0.31 -1.11
CA PRO A 172 -15.50 -0.71 -0.71
C PRO A 172 -16.87 -0.06 -0.46
N ALA A 173 -17.93 -0.75 -0.83
CA ALA A 173 -19.30 -0.29 -0.60
C ALA A 173 -20.25 -1.46 -0.42
N LEU A 174 -21.31 -1.25 0.34
CA LEU A 174 -22.43 -2.17 0.41
C LEU A 174 -23.52 -1.72 -0.56
N MET A 175 -24.16 -2.68 -1.23
CA MET A 175 -25.37 -2.41 -1.99
C MET A 175 -26.58 -2.77 -1.13
N VAL A 176 -27.39 -1.78 -0.77
CA VAL A 176 -28.57 -1.96 0.05
C VAL A 176 -29.77 -1.36 -0.68
N ASP A 177 -30.74 -2.16 -1.04
CA ASP A 177 -31.94 -1.74 -1.77
C ASP A 177 -31.63 -0.87 -3.01
N GLY A 178 -30.60 -1.25 -3.75
CA GLY A 178 -30.13 -0.53 -4.94
C GLY A 178 -29.33 0.76 -4.67
N ASN A 179 -29.06 1.08 -3.42
CA ASN A 179 -28.25 2.25 -3.02
C ASN A 179 -26.87 1.83 -2.52
N LEU A 180 -25.86 2.61 -2.88
CA LEU A 180 -24.50 2.43 -2.34
C LEU A 180 -24.42 3.03 -0.92
N VAL A 181 -24.03 2.20 0.04
CA VAL A 181 -23.69 2.62 1.39
C VAL A 181 -22.18 2.52 1.52
N LEU A 182 -21.52 3.67 1.65
CA LEU A 182 -20.06 3.77 1.75
C LEU A 182 -19.65 3.75 3.23
N PRO A 183 -18.67 2.91 3.61
CA PRO A 183 -18.01 3.05 4.90
C PRO A 183 -17.22 4.36 4.88
N TYR A 184 -17.00 4.94 6.07
CA TYR A 184 -16.17 6.12 6.16
C TYR A 184 -14.70 5.76 5.94
N CYS A 185 -13.88 5.85 6.96
CA CYS A 185 -12.49 5.39 6.93
C CYS A 185 -12.37 3.96 7.50
N TYR A 186 -11.22 3.35 7.33
CA TYR A 186 -10.92 2.12 8.05
C TYR A 186 -10.86 2.37 9.58
N LYS A 187 -11.14 1.34 10.35
CA LYS A 187 -11.06 1.33 11.82
C LYS A 187 -9.71 0.82 12.30
N THR A 188 -9.30 -0.33 11.76
CA THR A 188 -8.03 -0.98 12.05
C THR A 188 -7.43 -1.54 10.78
N TYR A 189 -6.14 -1.81 10.83
CA TYR A 189 -5.42 -2.43 9.73
C TYR A 189 -4.52 -3.56 10.24
N LYS A 190 -4.19 -4.50 9.35
CA LYS A 190 -3.20 -5.54 9.57
C LYS A 190 -2.39 -5.71 8.30
N ILE A 191 -1.08 -5.49 8.38
CA ILE A 191 -0.18 -5.77 7.26
C ILE A 191 0.02 -7.28 7.21
N LEU A 192 -0.28 -7.88 6.07
CA LEU A 192 -0.13 -9.31 5.82
C LEU A 192 1.16 -9.60 5.04
N ASP A 193 1.50 -8.78 4.06
CA ASP A 193 2.78 -8.79 3.34
C ASP A 193 3.32 -7.37 3.21
N ASN A 194 4.64 -7.20 3.30
CA ASN A 194 5.29 -5.92 3.05
C ASN A 194 6.64 -6.11 2.32
N GLY A 195 6.54 -6.38 1.03
CA GLY A 195 7.69 -6.54 0.14
C GLY A 195 8.35 -7.92 0.17
N PRO A 196 9.35 -8.15 -0.71
CA PRO A 196 9.86 -7.20 -1.71
C PRO A 196 8.99 -7.03 -2.98
N LEU A 197 8.05 -7.97 -3.28
CA LEU A 197 7.30 -7.98 -4.54
C LEU A 197 5.82 -7.66 -4.38
N ARG A 198 5.24 -7.96 -3.22
CA ARG A 198 3.82 -7.75 -2.93
C ARG A 198 3.64 -7.08 -1.58
N PHE A 199 2.78 -6.08 -1.57
CA PHE A 199 2.22 -5.52 -0.35
C PHE A 199 0.76 -5.97 -0.24
N THR A 200 0.37 -6.44 0.95
CA THR A 200 -1.01 -6.83 1.25
C THR A 200 -1.40 -6.28 2.62
N VAL A 201 -2.53 -5.60 2.66
CA VAL A 201 -3.11 -5.09 3.90
C VAL A 201 -4.56 -5.50 4.01
N GLU A 202 -4.95 -5.91 5.21
CA GLU A 202 -6.34 -6.11 5.60
C GLU A 202 -6.81 -4.84 6.32
N LEU A 203 -7.89 -4.26 5.84
CA LEU A 203 -8.55 -3.10 6.45
C LEU A 203 -9.90 -3.52 7.01
N THR A 204 -10.10 -3.28 8.30
CA THR A 204 -11.39 -3.48 8.95
C THR A 204 -12.11 -2.15 9.06
N PHE A 205 -13.34 -2.10 8.61
CA PHE A 205 -14.17 -0.89 8.66
C PHE A 205 -15.09 -0.88 9.88
N ASN A 206 -15.66 0.28 10.18
CA ASN A 206 -16.67 0.38 11.21
C ASN A 206 -17.96 -0.31 10.75
N PRO A 207 -18.74 -0.87 11.69
CA PRO A 207 -20.06 -1.39 11.37
C PRO A 207 -20.92 -0.35 10.65
N THR A 208 -21.58 -0.77 9.61
CA THR A 208 -22.49 0.08 8.83
C THR A 208 -23.93 -0.20 9.25
N ARG A 209 -24.68 0.82 9.56
CA ARG A 209 -26.08 0.71 9.93
C ARG A 209 -26.93 0.56 8.67
N ILE A 210 -27.72 -0.51 8.61
CA ILE A 210 -28.66 -0.77 7.52
C ILE A 210 -30.08 -0.82 8.12
N GLY A 211 -30.92 0.18 7.80
CA GLY A 211 -32.24 0.30 8.39
C GLY A 211 -32.17 0.54 9.91
N ASN A 212 -32.87 -0.29 10.67
CA ASN A 212 -32.85 -0.25 12.13
C ASN A 212 -31.81 -1.17 12.76
N ASP A 213 -31.13 -1.99 11.95
CA ASP A 213 -30.16 -2.96 12.42
C ASP A 213 -28.74 -2.44 12.25
N GLU A 214 -27.90 -2.72 13.23
CA GLU A 214 -26.46 -2.58 13.08
C GLU A 214 -25.94 -3.83 12.39
N ASN A 215 -25.63 -3.72 11.11
CA ASN A 215 -24.99 -4.80 10.39
C ASN A 215 -23.49 -4.56 10.30
N VAL A 216 -22.77 -5.60 10.59
CA VAL A 216 -21.31 -5.64 10.56
C VAL A 216 -20.88 -6.17 9.20
N VAL A 217 -20.02 -5.44 8.57
CA VAL A 217 -19.27 -5.93 7.41
C VAL A 217 -17.80 -5.80 7.71
#